data_35b4e3a66537b8a2c74cfa0a0b180a63
#
_entry.id   35b4e3a66537b8a2c74cfa0a0b180a63
#
_cell.length_a   1.000
_cell.length_b   1.000
_cell.length_c   1.000
_cell.angle_alpha   90.00
_cell.angle_beta   90.00
_cell.angle_gamma   90.00
#
_symmetry.space_group_name_H-M   'P 1'
#
loop_
_entity.id
_entity.type
_entity.pdbx_description
1 polymer ?
#
loop_
_entity_poly.entity_id
_entity_poly.type
_entity_poly.pdbx_seq_one_letter_code
_entity_poly.pdbx_strand_id
1 'polypeptide(L)'
;MKQLYYTIQTLLRGRGSNVIKVISLTLGLLVGILLFARVAFELNYDSYYSEPENLCITLRTGISDGIKKEPNIDNYGKLAEAIRENFPDEVEDATVLDLFSQSPLYHEGKKMEHVILATSKSHVFSTLGIKVLLGDVCLLYTSPSPRD
;
A
#
# COMPACT_ATOMS: atom_id res chain seq x y z
N MET A 1 -37.02 10.27 -25.14
CA MET A 1 -37.75 9.56 -24.06
C MET A 1 -38.76 8.53 -24.59
N LYS A 2 -39.57 8.81 -25.65
CA LYS A 2 -40.54 7.84 -26.20
C LYS A 2 -39.90 6.54 -26.71
N GLN A 3 -38.74 6.60 -27.37
CA GLN A 3 -38.05 5.39 -27.87
C GLN A 3 -37.61 4.46 -26.75
N LEU A 4 -37.12 5.01 -25.65
CA LEU A 4 -36.68 4.22 -24.48
C LEU A 4 -37.86 3.48 -23.83
N TYR A 5 -39.00 4.14 -23.72
CA TYR A 5 -40.24 3.53 -23.22
C TYR A 5 -40.69 2.36 -24.10
N TYR A 6 -40.73 2.53 -25.45
CA TYR A 6 -41.10 1.45 -26.37
C TYR A 6 -40.12 0.28 -26.33
N THR A 7 -38.82 0.56 -26.18
CA THR A 7 -37.80 -0.50 -26.05
C THR A 7 -38.01 -1.30 -24.78
N ILE A 8 -38.23 -0.66 -23.64
CA ILE A 8 -38.51 -1.33 -22.35
C ILE A 8 -39.80 -2.14 -22.45
N GLN A 9 -40.86 -1.60 -23.04
CA GLN A 9 -42.14 -2.29 -23.21
C GLN A 9 -42.02 -3.51 -24.13
N THR A 10 -41.20 -3.44 -25.17
CA THR A 10 -40.92 -4.56 -26.08
C THR A 10 -40.11 -5.66 -25.40
N LEU A 11 -39.13 -5.27 -24.57
CA LEU A 11 -38.34 -6.21 -23.76
C LEU A 11 -39.19 -6.95 -22.72
N LEU A 12 -40.14 -6.25 -22.09
CA LEU A 12 -41.02 -6.84 -21.07
C LEU A 12 -42.13 -7.71 -21.68
N ARG A 13 -42.61 -7.39 -22.93
CA ARG A 13 -43.61 -8.18 -23.66
C ARG A 13 -43.04 -9.45 -24.32
N GLY A 14 -41.72 -9.53 -24.51
CA GLY A 14 -41.08 -10.76 -24.99
C GLY A 14 -41.16 -11.87 -23.94
N ARG A 15 -41.64 -13.05 -24.37
CA ARG A 15 -41.67 -14.29 -23.52
C ARG A 15 -40.41 -14.36 -22.67
N GLY A 16 -40.51 -14.69 -21.37
CA GLY A 16 -39.54 -14.69 -20.29
C GLY A 16 -38.03 -14.84 -20.60
N SER A 17 -37.68 -15.35 -21.77
CA SER A 17 -36.29 -15.48 -22.26
C SER A 17 -35.56 -14.14 -22.42
N ASN A 18 -36.24 -13.04 -22.77
CA ASN A 18 -35.57 -11.74 -22.96
C ASN A 18 -35.23 -11.06 -21.64
N VAL A 19 -36.07 -11.22 -20.63
CA VAL A 19 -35.79 -10.74 -19.25
C VAL A 19 -34.58 -11.43 -18.67
N ILE A 20 -34.48 -12.76 -18.83
CA ILE A 20 -33.33 -13.55 -18.36
C ILE A 20 -32.05 -13.09 -19.05
N LYS A 21 -32.08 -12.83 -20.38
CA LYS A 21 -30.91 -12.32 -21.11
C LYS A 21 -30.43 -10.96 -20.60
N VAL A 22 -31.37 -10.05 -20.33
CA VAL A 22 -31.05 -8.72 -19.80
C VAL A 22 -30.45 -8.82 -18.41
N ILE A 23 -31.03 -9.64 -17.52
CA ILE A 23 -30.51 -9.86 -16.16
C ILE A 23 -29.11 -10.46 -16.23
N SER A 24 -28.90 -11.50 -17.05
CA SER A 24 -27.59 -12.15 -17.19
C SER A 24 -26.54 -11.19 -17.74
N LEU A 25 -26.89 -10.36 -18.75
CA LEU A 25 -25.98 -9.36 -19.29
C LEU A 25 -25.64 -8.28 -18.26
N THR A 26 -26.64 -7.79 -17.53
CA THR A 26 -26.44 -6.79 -16.48
C THR A 26 -25.54 -7.31 -15.36
N LEU A 27 -25.78 -8.56 -14.93
CA LEU A 27 -24.97 -9.21 -13.89
C LEU A 27 -23.53 -9.41 -14.37
N GLY A 28 -23.35 -9.89 -15.60
CA GLY A 28 -22.02 -10.05 -16.19
C GLY A 28 -21.27 -8.72 -16.31
N LEU A 29 -21.94 -7.67 -16.75
CA LEU A 29 -21.37 -6.32 -16.84
C LEU A 29 -21.00 -5.77 -15.45
N LEU A 30 -21.88 -5.96 -14.46
CA LEU A 30 -21.62 -5.54 -13.07
C LEU A 30 -20.34 -6.20 -12.52
N VAL A 31 -20.24 -7.53 -12.64
CA VAL A 31 -19.06 -8.28 -12.21
C VAL A 31 -17.81 -7.81 -12.96
N GLY A 32 -17.91 -7.60 -14.28
CA GLY A 32 -16.81 -7.11 -15.09
C GLY A 32 -16.31 -5.72 -14.63
N ILE A 33 -17.23 -4.79 -14.36
CA ILE A 33 -16.87 -3.45 -13.85
C ILE A 33 -16.21 -3.53 -12.47
N LEU A 34 -16.72 -4.37 -11.57
CA LEU A 34 -16.14 -4.54 -10.24
C LEU A 34 -14.72 -5.13 -10.30
N LEU A 35 -14.51 -6.14 -11.15
CA LEU A 35 -13.17 -6.71 -11.35
C LEU A 35 -12.22 -5.69 -11.97
N PHE A 36 -12.67 -4.94 -12.98
CA PHE A 36 -11.84 -3.90 -13.59
C PHE A 36 -11.50 -2.80 -12.58
N ALA A 37 -12.45 -2.35 -11.77
CA ALA A 37 -12.22 -1.36 -10.72
C ALA A 37 -11.21 -1.88 -9.69
N ARG A 38 -11.28 -3.17 -9.33
CA ARG A 38 -10.32 -3.81 -8.42
C ARG A 38 -8.92 -3.83 -9.02
N VAL A 39 -8.78 -4.25 -10.26
CA VAL A 39 -7.48 -4.26 -10.95
C VAL A 39 -6.92 -2.85 -11.09
N ALA A 40 -7.73 -1.87 -11.48
CA ALA A 40 -7.31 -0.48 -11.57
C ALA A 40 -6.85 0.08 -10.22
N PHE A 41 -7.53 -0.28 -9.14
CA PHE A 41 -7.11 0.08 -7.78
C PHE A 41 -5.77 -0.53 -7.41
N GLU A 42 -5.57 -1.83 -7.66
CA GLU A 42 -4.30 -2.52 -7.36
C GLU A 42 -3.14 -1.93 -8.17
N LEU A 43 -3.35 -1.63 -9.45
CA LEU A 43 -2.31 -1.04 -10.31
C LEU A 43 -1.92 0.39 -9.90
N ASN A 44 -2.80 1.12 -9.23
CA ASN A 44 -2.53 2.48 -8.76
C ASN A 44 -2.21 2.53 -7.26
N TYR A 45 -2.11 1.39 -6.58
CA TYR A 45 -1.92 1.34 -5.13
C TYR A 45 -0.64 2.04 -4.69
N ASP A 46 0.45 1.82 -5.40
CA ASP A 46 1.77 2.36 -5.07
C ASP A 46 2.04 3.75 -5.67
N SER A 47 1.09 4.35 -6.40
CA SER A 47 1.22 5.68 -7.00
C SER A 47 1.34 6.83 -5.98
N TYR A 48 1.17 6.52 -4.71
CA TYR A 48 1.36 7.45 -3.59
C TYR A 48 2.83 7.84 -3.38
N TYR A 49 3.76 6.92 -3.67
CA TYR A 49 5.20 7.20 -3.58
C TYR A 49 5.68 8.03 -4.76
N SER A 50 6.74 8.83 -4.55
CA SER A 50 7.25 9.72 -5.60
C SER A 50 7.79 8.97 -6.81
N GLU A 51 8.47 7.85 -6.58
CA GLU A 51 9.12 7.03 -7.62
C GLU A 51 8.96 5.55 -7.26
N PRO A 52 7.75 4.99 -7.36
CA PRO A 52 7.47 3.63 -6.88
C PRO A 52 8.29 2.56 -7.63
N GLU A 53 8.65 2.80 -8.89
CA GLU A 53 9.47 1.90 -9.70
C GLU A 53 10.92 1.78 -9.20
N ASN A 54 11.41 2.77 -8.47
CA ASN A 54 12.76 2.80 -7.91
C ASN A 54 12.81 2.30 -6.45
N LEU A 55 11.64 2.06 -5.83
CA LEU A 55 11.56 1.53 -4.48
C LEU A 55 11.76 0.02 -4.46
N CYS A 56 12.74 -0.42 -3.68
CA CYS A 56 13.06 -1.84 -3.50
C CYS A 56 13.00 -2.25 -2.02
N ILE A 57 12.45 -3.41 -1.77
CA ILE A 57 12.48 -4.04 -0.44
C ILE A 57 13.60 -5.06 -0.41
N THR A 58 14.50 -4.95 0.58
CA THR A 58 15.56 -5.94 0.76
C THR A 58 15.02 -7.21 1.41
N LEU A 59 15.29 -8.34 0.79
CA LEU A 59 14.93 -9.66 1.30
C LEU A 59 16.18 -10.38 1.82
N ARG A 60 16.09 -10.93 3.01
CA ARG A 60 17.14 -11.78 3.57
C ARG A 60 16.83 -13.24 3.35
N THR A 61 17.77 -13.96 2.78
CA THR A 61 17.70 -15.41 2.67
C THR A 61 18.72 -16.05 3.61
N GLY A 62 18.28 -16.87 4.54
CA GLY A 62 19.14 -17.65 5.41
C GLY A 62 19.48 -19.02 4.81
N ILE A 63 20.65 -19.55 5.17
CA ILE A 63 21.02 -20.95 4.92
C ILE A 63 21.13 -21.65 6.28
N SER A 64 20.38 -22.72 6.47
CA SER A 64 20.45 -23.57 7.67
C SER A 64 20.61 -25.02 7.24
N ASP A 65 21.63 -25.69 7.75
CA ASP A 65 21.95 -27.09 7.40
C ASP A 65 22.12 -27.35 5.90
N GLY A 66 22.66 -26.35 5.17
CA GLY A 66 22.82 -26.42 3.73
C GLY A 66 21.54 -26.18 2.92
N ILE A 67 20.40 -25.94 3.57
CA ILE A 67 19.12 -25.69 2.92
C ILE A 67 18.86 -24.16 2.89
N LYS A 68 18.61 -23.64 1.70
CA LYS A 68 18.22 -22.24 1.50
C LYS A 68 16.79 -22.05 1.98
N LYS A 69 16.61 -21.16 2.98
CA LYS A 69 15.29 -20.78 3.50
C LYS A 69 14.62 -19.82 2.55
N GLU A 70 13.29 -19.70 2.63
CA GLU A 70 12.54 -18.71 1.90
C GLU A 70 12.98 -17.28 2.28
N PRO A 71 12.97 -16.35 1.31
CA PRO A 71 13.30 -14.96 1.59
C PRO A 71 12.34 -14.36 2.63
N ASN A 72 12.90 -13.61 3.58
CA ASN A 72 12.15 -12.90 4.62
C ASN A 72 12.48 -11.41 4.59
N ILE A 73 11.51 -10.58 4.93
CA ILE A 73 11.65 -9.12 5.06
C ILE A 73 12.37 -8.70 6.35
N ASP A 74 12.50 -9.59 7.33
CA ASP A 74 13.18 -9.29 8.59
C ASP A 74 14.66 -9.08 8.37
N ASN A 75 15.10 -7.85 8.48
CA ASN A 75 16.48 -7.45 8.28
C ASN A 75 17.08 -6.86 9.56
N TYR A 76 18.41 -6.76 9.58
CA TYR A 76 19.12 -6.14 10.70
C TYR A 76 18.93 -4.62 10.67
N GLY A 77 18.71 -4.00 11.85
CA GLY A 77 18.45 -2.57 11.95
C GLY A 77 19.56 -1.64 11.43
N LYS A 78 20.77 -2.13 11.20
CA LYS A 78 21.90 -1.39 10.60
C LYS A 78 22.06 -1.65 9.09
N LEU A 79 21.19 -2.47 8.49
CA LEU A 79 21.34 -2.83 7.08
C LEU A 79 21.21 -1.61 6.16
N ALA A 80 20.29 -0.69 6.43
CA ALA A 80 20.11 0.52 5.64
C ALA A 80 21.35 1.42 5.65
N GLU A 81 22.01 1.57 6.80
CA GLU A 81 23.27 2.30 6.92
C GLU A 81 24.38 1.64 6.09
N ALA A 82 24.51 0.32 6.25
CA ALA A 82 25.52 -0.46 5.51
C ALA A 82 25.30 -0.43 4.00
N ILE A 83 24.05 -0.44 3.52
CA ILE A 83 23.75 -0.34 2.10
C ILE A 83 24.17 1.04 1.55
N ARG A 84 23.83 2.12 2.23
CA ARG A 84 24.22 3.47 1.80
C ARG A 84 25.74 3.69 1.79
N GLU A 85 26.44 3.12 2.77
CA GLU A 85 27.89 3.26 2.87
C GLU A 85 28.66 2.43 1.84
N ASN A 86 28.15 1.24 1.50
CA ASN A 86 28.87 0.32 0.61
C ASN A 86 28.41 0.39 -0.86
N PHE A 87 27.24 0.95 -1.13
CA PHE A 87 26.67 1.04 -2.48
C PHE A 87 26.15 2.45 -2.82
N PRO A 88 26.98 3.51 -2.64
CA PRO A 88 26.53 4.89 -2.84
C PRO A 88 26.22 5.25 -4.28
N ASP A 89 26.75 4.48 -5.25
CA ASP A 89 26.53 4.72 -6.68
C ASP A 89 25.25 4.06 -7.17
N GLU A 90 24.78 2.98 -6.50
CA GLU A 90 23.61 2.19 -6.89
C GLU A 90 22.36 2.52 -6.06
N VAL A 91 22.55 3.00 -4.81
CA VAL A 91 21.46 3.25 -3.86
C VAL A 91 21.50 4.70 -3.40
N GLU A 92 20.52 5.46 -3.83
CA GLU A 92 20.40 6.89 -3.48
C GLU A 92 20.12 7.07 -1.99
N ASP A 93 19.17 6.28 -1.43
CA ASP A 93 18.86 6.31 0.00
C ASP A 93 18.29 4.97 0.48
N ALA A 94 18.35 4.71 1.77
CA ALA A 94 17.79 3.52 2.39
C ALA A 94 17.35 3.80 3.83
N THR A 95 16.23 3.21 4.21
CA THR A 95 15.68 3.31 5.57
C THR A 95 15.18 1.98 6.08
N VAL A 96 14.94 1.90 7.38
CA VAL A 96 14.30 0.75 8.04
C VAL A 96 12.93 1.19 8.53
N LEU A 97 11.94 0.37 8.26
CA LEU A 97 10.58 0.51 8.76
C LEU A 97 10.24 -0.69 9.64
N ASP A 98 10.00 -0.44 10.93
CA ASP A 98 9.47 -1.43 11.85
C ASP A 98 7.99 -1.14 12.08
N LEU A 99 7.12 -2.07 11.68
CA LEU A 99 5.67 -1.97 11.83
C LEU A 99 5.22 -2.64 13.13
N PHE A 100 4.71 -1.85 14.06
CA PHE A 100 4.11 -2.35 15.31
C PHE A 100 2.60 -2.31 15.21
N SER A 101 2.00 -3.44 14.90
CA SER A 101 0.53 -3.51 14.67
C SER A 101 -0.33 -3.54 15.93
N GLN A 102 0.26 -3.62 17.14
CA GLN A 102 -0.51 -3.95 18.36
C GLN A 102 -0.25 -3.05 19.57
N SER A 103 0.46 -1.95 19.42
CA SER A 103 0.64 -1.04 20.55
C SER A 103 -0.55 -0.10 20.67
N PRO A 104 -1.23 -0.04 21.85
CA PRO A 104 -2.31 0.91 22.04
C PRO A 104 -1.76 2.33 22.05
N LEU A 105 -2.27 3.18 21.18
CA LEU A 105 -1.96 4.60 21.18
C LEU A 105 -3.05 5.34 21.97
N TYR A 106 -2.61 6.24 22.85
CA TYR A 106 -3.51 7.11 23.62
C TYR A 106 -3.26 8.56 23.25
N HIS A 107 -4.31 9.29 22.92
CA HIS A 107 -4.28 10.72 22.71
C HIS A 107 -5.32 11.38 23.63
N GLU A 108 -4.89 12.33 24.45
CA GLU A 108 -5.75 13.00 25.47
C GLU A 108 -6.55 12.02 26.34
N GLY A 109 -5.93 10.91 26.73
CA GLY A 109 -6.56 9.86 27.56
C GLY A 109 -7.55 8.95 26.82
N LYS A 110 -7.77 9.14 25.52
CA LYS A 110 -8.61 8.27 24.70
C LYS A 110 -7.75 7.27 23.94
N LYS A 111 -8.11 6.00 24.00
CA LYS A 111 -7.49 4.94 23.21
C LYS A 111 -7.86 5.11 21.73
N MET A 112 -6.88 5.17 20.88
CA MET A 112 -7.08 5.15 19.43
C MET A 112 -7.15 3.68 18.97
N GLU A 113 -8.22 3.35 18.24
CA GLU A 113 -8.39 2.02 17.66
C GLU A 113 -7.94 2.02 16.20
N HIS A 114 -7.50 0.83 15.72
CA HIS A 114 -7.04 0.62 14.35
C HIS A 114 -5.86 1.50 13.89
N VAL A 115 -4.97 1.85 14.81
CA VAL A 115 -3.74 2.59 14.48
C VAL A 115 -2.61 1.61 14.26
N ILE A 116 -1.97 1.69 13.11
CA ILE A 116 -0.72 1.00 12.82
C ILE A 116 0.40 1.98 13.14
N LEU A 117 1.23 1.63 14.11
CA LEU A 117 2.43 2.38 14.44
C LEU A 117 3.59 1.87 13.61
N ALA A 118 4.28 2.77 12.96
CA ALA A 118 5.54 2.50 12.30
C ALA A 118 6.64 3.29 13.00
N THR A 119 7.71 2.64 13.41
CA THR A 119 8.94 3.33 13.77
C THR A 119 9.91 3.27 12.62
N SER A 120 10.61 4.35 12.39
CA SER A 120 11.62 4.43 11.36
C SER A 120 12.84 5.16 11.88
N LYS A 121 13.98 4.84 11.29
CA LYS A 121 15.19 5.63 11.45
C LYS A 121 15.15 6.85 10.52
N SER A 122 16.23 7.64 10.54
CA SER A 122 16.45 8.73 9.61
C SER A 122 16.23 8.30 8.16
N HIS A 123 15.93 9.25 7.28
CA HIS A 123 15.75 9.05 5.84
C HIS A 123 14.42 8.43 5.37
N VAL A 124 13.44 8.19 6.25
CA VAL A 124 12.15 7.62 5.83
C VAL A 124 11.40 8.51 4.83
N PHE A 125 11.46 9.84 5.03
CA PHE A 125 10.75 10.78 4.16
C PHE A 125 11.42 10.91 2.79
N SER A 126 12.76 10.92 2.74
CA SER A 126 13.53 10.94 1.49
C SER A 126 13.38 9.64 0.74
N THR A 127 13.60 8.50 1.40
CA THR A 127 13.50 7.17 0.77
C THR A 127 12.12 6.88 0.21
N LEU A 128 11.05 7.24 0.93
CA LEU A 128 9.68 6.99 0.49
C LEU A 128 9.07 8.14 -0.33
N GLY A 129 9.79 9.26 -0.47
CA GLY A 129 9.29 10.44 -1.18
C GLY A 129 8.07 11.08 -0.53
N ILE A 130 7.90 10.94 0.78
CA ILE A 130 6.74 11.45 1.50
C ILE A 130 6.88 12.96 1.69
N LYS A 131 5.87 13.71 1.23
CA LYS A 131 5.82 15.17 1.41
C LYS A 131 5.34 15.53 2.80
N VAL A 132 6.16 16.30 3.53
CA VAL A 132 5.78 16.85 4.82
C VAL A 132 4.89 18.08 4.59
N LEU A 133 3.67 18.04 5.10
CA LEU A 133 2.69 19.12 4.95
C LEU A 133 2.84 20.20 6.02
N LEU A 134 3.23 19.83 7.24
CA LEU A 134 3.41 20.71 8.39
C LEU A 134 4.57 20.19 9.25
N GLY A 135 5.40 21.12 9.74
CA GLY A 135 6.53 20.81 10.60
C GLY A 135 7.86 20.78 9.85
N ASP A 136 8.93 20.56 10.60
CA ASP A 136 10.29 20.46 10.08
C ASP A 136 10.83 19.05 10.33
N VAL A 137 11.23 18.39 9.25
CA VAL A 137 11.79 17.03 9.30
C VAL A 137 13.08 16.98 10.11
N CYS A 138 13.89 18.04 10.06
CA CYS A 138 15.14 18.08 10.81
C CYS A 138 14.91 18.01 12.32
N LEU A 139 13.85 18.65 12.82
CA LEU A 139 13.51 18.62 14.24
C LEU A 139 13.05 17.23 14.71
N LEU A 140 12.49 16.44 13.82
CA LEU A 140 12.03 15.07 14.14
C LEU A 140 13.22 14.14 14.46
N TYR A 141 14.36 14.34 13.78
CA TYR A 141 15.54 13.50 13.95
C TYR A 141 16.52 14.05 14.99
N THR A 142 16.40 15.32 15.36
CA THR A 142 17.28 16.00 16.31
C THR A 142 16.68 16.19 17.70
N SER A 143 15.41 15.75 17.89
CA SER A 143 14.76 15.81 19.20
C SER A 143 15.54 14.98 20.24
N PRO A 144 16.01 15.59 21.34
CA PRO A 144 16.71 14.85 22.37
C PRO A 144 15.82 13.73 22.94
N SER A 145 16.40 12.58 23.15
CA SER A 145 15.70 11.48 23.81
C SER A 145 15.21 11.92 25.20
N PRO A 146 13.98 11.63 25.60
CA PRO A 146 13.47 12.00 26.93
C PRO A 146 14.15 11.25 28.09
N ARG A 147 15.32 10.63 27.87
CA ARG A 147 16.08 9.85 28.84
C ARG A 147 17.42 10.43 29.22
N ASP A 148 17.76 11.64 28.77
CA ASP A 148 18.97 12.34 29.22
C ASP A 148 18.66 13.32 30.36
#